data_8786c9428dc98a742d404d29b1b94c85
#
_entry.id   8786c9428dc98a742d404d29b1b94c85
#
_cell.length_a   1.000
_cell.length_b   1.000
_cell.length_c   1.000
_cell.angle_alpha   90.00
_cell.angle_beta   90.00
_cell.angle_gamma   90.00
#
_symmetry.space_group_name_H-M   'P 1'
#
loop_
_entity.id
_entity.type
_entity.pdbx_description
1 polymer ?
#
loop_
_entity_poly.entity_id
_entity_poly.type
_entity_poly.pdbx_seq_one_letter_code
_entity_poly.pdbx_strand_id
1 'polypeptide(L)'
;MSSSSVARQPAPAGGQDLVVDRLRWWDLDEVLDLEGALFPESAWTPGQFWSELARVPESRWYVAARRGGRVVGYAGVFVVVPEADVQTIAVATADQGRGTGRALLRALVECAQARGARVLHLEVRADRPAALGLYESMGFEVDGRRRDYYGRGRDALLMSLRLPSGSSDAPAPDRAGA
;
A
#
# COMPACT_ATOMS: atom_id res chain seq x y z
N MET A 1 -4.43 -55.45 -9.53
CA MET A 1 -3.62 -54.21 -9.42
C MET A 1 -4.59 -53.05 -9.52
N SER A 2 -5.07 -52.55 -8.37
CA SER A 2 -6.09 -51.49 -8.31
C SER A 2 -5.40 -50.18 -7.92
N SER A 3 -5.32 -49.25 -8.87
CA SER A 3 -4.80 -47.91 -8.66
C SER A 3 -5.90 -47.06 -8.00
N SER A 4 -5.74 -46.80 -6.70
CA SER A 4 -6.57 -45.81 -5.98
C SER A 4 -6.17 -44.40 -6.40
N SER A 5 -7.05 -43.76 -7.19
CA SER A 5 -7.00 -42.34 -7.49
C SER A 5 -7.45 -41.58 -6.23
N VAL A 6 -6.50 -40.93 -5.54
CA VAL A 6 -6.81 -40.03 -4.44
C VAL A 6 -7.34 -38.71 -5.05
N ALA A 7 -8.65 -38.58 -5.05
CA ALA A 7 -9.32 -37.33 -5.40
C ALA A 7 -8.94 -36.28 -4.36
N ARG A 8 -8.24 -35.22 -4.83
CA ARG A 8 -7.94 -34.03 -4.04
C ARG A 8 -9.24 -33.31 -3.76
N GLN A 9 -9.71 -33.33 -2.53
CA GLN A 9 -10.87 -32.58 -2.09
C GLN A 9 -10.61 -31.09 -2.30
N PRO A 10 -11.57 -30.32 -2.89
CA PRO A 10 -11.47 -28.88 -2.90
C PRO A 10 -11.53 -28.35 -1.47
N ALA A 11 -10.61 -27.45 -1.12
CA ALA A 11 -10.59 -26.78 0.16
C ALA A 11 -11.92 -26.02 0.38
N PRO A 12 -12.43 -25.94 1.62
CA PRO A 12 -13.70 -25.30 1.91
C PRO A 12 -13.63 -23.81 1.52
N ALA A 13 -14.66 -23.32 0.85
CA ALA A 13 -14.91 -21.92 0.54
C ALA A 13 -15.34 -21.16 1.82
N GLY A 14 -14.48 -21.18 2.84
CA GLY A 14 -14.57 -20.32 4.01
C GLY A 14 -13.80 -19.05 3.69
N GLY A 15 -14.33 -17.87 4.03
CA GLY A 15 -13.73 -16.57 3.77
C GLY A 15 -12.26 -16.56 4.24
N GLN A 16 -11.37 -16.60 3.27
CA GLN A 16 -9.94 -16.59 3.56
C GLN A 16 -9.58 -15.20 4.09
N ASP A 17 -9.00 -15.15 5.28
CA ASP A 17 -8.64 -13.91 5.95
C ASP A 17 -7.64 -13.12 5.10
N LEU A 18 -7.83 -11.81 5.09
CA LEU A 18 -6.90 -10.87 4.46
C LEU A 18 -5.68 -10.72 5.37
N VAL A 19 -4.52 -11.04 4.83
CA VAL A 19 -3.22 -10.83 5.50
C VAL A 19 -2.47 -9.74 4.76
N VAL A 20 -1.98 -8.74 5.50
CA VAL A 20 -1.10 -7.69 4.96
C VAL A 20 0.24 -7.82 5.65
N ASP A 21 1.27 -8.08 4.89
CA ASP A 21 2.64 -8.22 5.38
C ASP A 21 3.66 -7.59 4.41
N ARG A 22 4.93 -7.64 4.79
CA ARG A 22 6.00 -7.10 3.95
C ARG A 22 6.04 -7.79 2.60
N LEU A 23 6.05 -7.00 1.51
CA LEU A 23 6.31 -7.47 0.15
C LEU A 23 7.73 -8.02 0.04
N ARG A 24 7.88 -9.21 -0.52
CA ARG A 24 9.15 -9.92 -0.71
C ARG A 24 9.50 -9.99 -2.19
N TRP A 25 10.77 -10.18 -2.50
CA TRP A 25 11.24 -10.27 -3.88
C TRP A 25 10.57 -11.42 -4.67
N TRP A 26 10.20 -12.50 -4.01
CA TRP A 26 9.50 -13.64 -4.64
C TRP A 26 8.01 -13.40 -4.91
N ASP A 27 7.46 -12.29 -4.44
CA ASP A 27 6.09 -11.87 -4.73
C ASP A 27 6.01 -11.06 -6.03
N LEU A 28 7.16 -10.69 -6.60
CA LEU A 28 7.21 -9.75 -7.73
C LEU A 28 6.50 -10.25 -8.97
N ASP A 29 6.52 -11.54 -9.24
CA ASP A 29 5.81 -12.09 -10.41
C ASP A 29 4.30 -11.83 -10.29
N GLU A 30 3.69 -12.13 -9.12
CA GLU A 30 2.27 -11.86 -8.88
C GLU A 30 1.96 -10.35 -8.85
N VAL A 31 2.88 -9.53 -8.34
CA VAL A 31 2.75 -8.06 -8.34
C VAL A 31 2.79 -7.50 -9.77
N LEU A 32 3.71 -7.97 -10.61
CA LEU A 32 3.83 -7.55 -12.00
C LEU A 32 2.60 -7.95 -12.84
N ASP A 33 2.08 -9.14 -12.63
CA ASP A 33 0.82 -9.59 -13.25
C ASP A 33 -0.33 -8.66 -12.87
N LEU A 34 -0.43 -8.32 -11.58
CA LEU A 34 -1.45 -7.42 -11.07
C LEU A 34 -1.28 -5.99 -11.61
N GLU A 35 -0.05 -5.48 -11.64
CA GLU A 35 0.31 -4.17 -12.18
C GLU A 35 -0.09 -4.05 -13.66
N GLY A 36 0.31 -5.03 -14.47
CA GLY A 36 -0.01 -5.07 -15.90
C GLY A 36 -1.51 -5.14 -16.17
N ALA A 37 -2.27 -5.87 -15.34
CA ALA A 37 -3.72 -5.96 -15.45
C ALA A 37 -4.45 -4.66 -15.08
N LEU A 38 -3.95 -3.92 -14.09
CA LEU A 38 -4.59 -2.71 -13.57
C LEU A 38 -4.15 -1.42 -14.28
N PHE A 39 -2.91 -1.38 -14.76
CA PHE A 39 -2.29 -0.18 -15.34
C PHE A 39 -1.64 -0.44 -16.70
N PRO A 40 -2.39 -0.96 -17.71
CA PRO A 40 -1.80 -1.43 -18.97
C PRO A 40 -1.03 -0.33 -19.74
N GLU A 41 -1.39 0.96 -19.54
CA GLU A 41 -0.74 2.09 -20.21
C GLU A 41 0.47 2.65 -19.44
N SER A 42 0.62 2.31 -18.16
CA SER A 42 1.60 2.94 -17.25
C SER A 42 2.16 1.97 -16.20
N ALA A 43 2.07 0.67 -16.46
CA ALA A 43 2.59 -0.35 -15.57
C ALA A 43 4.09 -0.15 -15.29
N TRP A 44 4.48 -0.31 -14.04
CA TRP A 44 5.88 -0.32 -13.66
C TRP A 44 6.57 -1.54 -14.23
N THR A 45 7.77 -1.31 -14.73
CA THR A 45 8.64 -2.39 -15.20
C THR A 45 9.25 -3.18 -14.04
N PRO A 46 9.69 -4.44 -14.29
CA PRO A 46 10.44 -5.19 -13.28
C PRO A 46 11.64 -4.43 -12.72
N GLY A 47 12.37 -3.69 -13.57
CA GLY A 47 13.52 -2.88 -13.17
C GLY A 47 13.17 -1.76 -12.21
N GLN A 48 12.00 -1.12 -12.38
CA GLN A 48 11.51 -0.10 -11.45
C GLN A 48 11.19 -0.72 -10.08
N PHE A 49 10.47 -1.85 -10.03
CA PHE A 49 10.21 -2.55 -8.77
C PHE A 49 11.51 -2.97 -8.07
N TRP A 50 12.48 -3.52 -8.80
CA TRP A 50 13.78 -3.88 -8.22
C TRP A 50 14.52 -2.66 -7.65
N SER A 51 14.48 -1.52 -8.35
CA SER A 51 15.09 -0.27 -7.88
C SER A 51 14.45 0.25 -6.59
N GLU A 52 13.15 0.10 -6.46
CA GLU A 52 12.42 0.48 -5.24
C GLU A 52 12.72 -0.48 -4.08
N LEU A 53 12.68 -1.80 -4.33
CA LEU A 53 12.96 -2.81 -3.31
C LEU A 53 14.41 -2.79 -2.81
N ALA A 54 15.36 -2.40 -3.66
CA ALA A 54 16.77 -2.24 -3.27
C ALA A 54 16.97 -1.15 -2.20
N ARG A 55 16.02 -0.22 -2.05
CA ARG A 55 16.06 0.86 -1.06
C ARG A 55 15.26 0.56 0.22
N VAL A 56 14.75 -0.66 0.34
CA VAL A 56 14.09 -1.14 1.56
C VAL A 56 15.17 -1.72 2.49
N PRO A 57 15.20 -1.37 3.79
CA PRO A 57 14.26 -0.53 4.53
C PRO A 57 14.67 0.96 4.65
N GLU A 58 15.70 1.43 3.97
CA GLU A 58 16.27 2.78 4.22
C GLU A 58 15.23 3.88 4.05
N SER A 59 14.70 4.04 2.83
CA SER A 59 13.71 5.11 2.53
C SER A 59 12.41 4.57 1.93
N ARG A 60 12.35 3.28 1.61
CA ARG A 60 11.19 2.64 1.00
C ARG A 60 10.61 1.56 1.91
N TRP A 61 9.30 1.34 1.78
CA TRP A 61 8.61 0.23 2.40
C TRP A 61 7.47 -0.24 1.52
N TYR A 62 7.40 -1.54 1.30
CA TYR A 62 6.38 -2.16 0.46
C TYR A 62 5.68 -3.28 1.21
N VAL A 63 4.36 -3.35 1.06
CA VAL A 63 3.50 -4.38 1.62
C VAL A 63 2.69 -5.06 0.54
N ALA A 64 2.36 -6.33 0.76
CA ALA A 64 1.44 -7.11 -0.05
C ALA A 64 0.24 -7.54 0.79
N ALA A 65 -0.94 -7.44 0.21
CA ALA A 65 -2.16 -8.00 0.75
C ALA A 65 -2.40 -9.36 0.11
N ARG A 66 -2.61 -10.39 0.94
CA ARG A 66 -2.84 -11.76 0.47
C ARG A 66 -4.18 -12.29 0.95
N ARG A 67 -4.78 -13.08 0.09
CA ARG A 67 -5.97 -13.86 0.40
C ARG A 67 -5.78 -15.27 -0.13
N GLY A 68 -5.83 -16.26 0.77
CA GLY A 68 -5.54 -17.64 0.40
C GLY A 68 -4.13 -17.87 -0.14
N GLY A 69 -3.16 -17.12 0.38
CA GLY A 69 -1.76 -17.21 -0.02
C GLY A 69 -1.40 -16.45 -1.31
N ARG A 70 -2.39 -15.95 -2.08
CA ARG A 70 -2.17 -15.20 -3.33
C ARG A 70 -2.14 -13.69 -3.07
N VAL A 71 -1.31 -12.98 -3.78
CA VAL A 71 -1.27 -11.51 -3.75
C VAL A 71 -2.52 -10.96 -4.44
N VAL A 72 -3.33 -10.21 -3.67
CA VAL A 72 -4.56 -9.55 -4.14
C VAL A 72 -4.43 -8.03 -4.14
N GLY A 73 -3.31 -7.51 -3.70
CA GLY A 73 -2.99 -6.10 -3.72
C GLY A 73 -1.61 -5.84 -3.15
N TYR A 74 -1.08 -4.67 -3.44
CA TYR A 74 0.21 -4.22 -2.89
C TYR A 74 0.21 -2.70 -2.75
N ALA A 75 1.12 -2.19 -1.93
CA ALA A 75 1.31 -0.77 -1.75
C ALA A 75 2.75 -0.46 -1.34
N GLY A 76 3.20 0.76 -1.66
CA GLY A 76 4.53 1.24 -1.31
C GLY A 76 4.53 2.68 -0.83
N VAL A 77 5.42 2.97 0.12
CA VAL A 77 5.65 4.30 0.67
C VAL A 77 7.13 4.66 0.63
N PHE A 78 7.39 5.91 0.31
CA PHE A 78 8.69 6.57 0.45
C PHE A 78 8.67 7.47 1.66
N VAL A 79 9.67 7.38 2.52
CA VAL A 79 9.75 8.16 3.77
C VAL A 79 11.07 8.90 3.84
N VAL A 80 10.98 10.23 3.86
CA VAL A 80 12.07 11.16 4.16
C VAL A 80 11.53 12.15 5.16
N VAL A 81 11.87 11.92 6.43
CA VAL A 81 11.34 12.69 7.56
C VAL A 81 11.60 14.19 7.36
N PRO A 82 10.60 15.06 7.54
CA PRO A 82 9.31 14.81 8.22
C PRO A 82 8.16 14.39 7.29
N GLU A 83 8.41 14.06 6.05
CA GLU A 83 7.39 13.75 5.04
C GLU A 83 7.45 12.30 4.55
N ALA A 84 6.34 11.82 4.04
CA ALA A 84 6.24 10.54 3.37
C ALA A 84 5.30 10.65 2.16
N ASP A 85 5.53 9.80 1.13
CA ASP A 85 4.74 9.77 -0.10
C ASP A 85 4.29 8.34 -0.42
N VAL A 86 2.99 8.16 -0.66
CA VAL A 86 2.49 6.91 -1.23
C VAL A 86 2.96 6.80 -2.68
N GLN A 87 3.80 5.81 -2.96
CA GLN A 87 4.37 5.61 -4.28
C GLN A 87 3.41 4.88 -5.22
N THR A 88 2.73 3.88 -4.68
CA THR A 88 1.74 3.08 -5.40
C THR A 88 0.80 2.41 -4.42
N ILE A 89 -0.42 2.16 -4.86
CA ILE A 89 -1.39 1.30 -4.19
C ILE A 89 -2.29 0.66 -5.24
N ALA A 90 -2.37 -0.65 -5.24
CA ALA A 90 -3.12 -1.43 -6.21
C ALA A 90 -3.87 -2.57 -5.53
N VAL A 91 -5.09 -2.84 -5.98
CA VAL A 91 -5.93 -3.93 -5.50
C VAL A 91 -6.59 -4.61 -6.70
N ALA A 92 -6.46 -5.93 -6.77
CA ALA A 92 -7.11 -6.76 -7.77
C ALA A 92 -8.60 -6.41 -7.88
N THR A 93 -9.12 -6.31 -9.10
CA THR A 93 -10.52 -5.90 -9.33
C THR A 93 -11.53 -6.75 -8.53
N ALA A 94 -11.30 -8.05 -8.41
CA ALA A 94 -12.15 -8.97 -7.64
C ALA A 94 -12.10 -8.74 -6.11
N ASP A 95 -11.08 -8.05 -5.61
CA ASP A 95 -10.87 -7.76 -4.19
C ASP A 95 -11.11 -6.29 -3.82
N GLN A 96 -11.52 -5.46 -4.80
CA GLN A 96 -11.96 -4.09 -4.54
C GLN A 96 -13.30 -4.09 -3.80
N GLY A 97 -13.53 -3.02 -3.00
CA GLY A 97 -14.74 -2.92 -2.16
C GLY A 97 -14.78 -3.85 -0.96
N ARG A 98 -13.76 -4.69 -0.76
CA ARG A 98 -13.66 -5.69 0.33
C ARG A 98 -12.73 -5.29 1.47
N GLY A 99 -12.39 -4.01 1.57
CA GLY A 99 -11.51 -3.47 2.61
C GLY A 99 -10.01 -3.63 2.36
N THR A 100 -9.59 -4.29 1.28
CA THR A 100 -8.18 -4.55 0.95
C THR A 100 -7.37 -3.27 0.80
N GLY A 101 -7.90 -2.27 0.05
CA GLY A 101 -7.23 -0.97 -0.11
C GLY A 101 -7.06 -0.21 1.21
N ARG A 102 -8.07 -0.28 2.10
CA ARG A 102 -8.00 0.33 3.44
C ARG A 102 -6.94 -0.34 4.31
N ALA A 103 -6.83 -1.66 4.25
CA ALA A 103 -5.82 -2.40 5.00
C ALA A 103 -4.39 -2.06 4.52
N LEU A 104 -4.18 -1.99 3.21
CA LEU A 104 -2.91 -1.56 2.62
C LEU A 104 -2.54 -0.13 3.02
N LEU A 105 -3.47 0.81 2.85
CA LEU A 105 -3.22 2.22 3.20
C LEU A 105 -2.94 2.40 4.70
N ARG A 106 -3.65 1.67 5.57
CA ARG A 106 -3.37 1.67 7.01
C ARG A 106 -1.93 1.22 7.30
N ALA A 107 -1.46 0.15 6.67
CA ALA A 107 -0.10 -0.33 6.85
C ALA A 107 0.95 0.71 6.41
N LEU A 108 0.68 1.48 5.34
CA LEU A 108 1.56 2.58 4.94
C LEU A 108 1.55 3.73 5.95
N VAL A 109 0.38 4.12 6.47
CA VAL A 109 0.23 5.15 7.52
C VAL A 109 1.02 4.75 8.76
N GLU A 110 0.83 3.53 9.25
CA GLU A 110 1.54 2.99 10.42
C GLU A 110 3.06 2.99 10.20
N CYS A 111 3.51 2.58 9.01
CA CYS A 111 4.93 2.61 8.65
C CYS A 111 5.49 4.03 8.62
N ALA A 112 4.80 4.99 8.01
CA ALA A 112 5.23 6.38 7.94
C ALA A 112 5.33 7.01 9.35
N GLN A 113 4.32 6.78 10.20
CA GLN A 113 4.31 7.22 11.60
C GLN A 113 5.46 6.62 12.41
N ALA A 114 5.66 5.31 12.32
CA ALA A 114 6.73 4.61 13.04
C ALA A 114 8.14 5.11 12.65
N ARG A 115 8.27 5.68 11.44
CA ARG A 115 9.51 6.28 10.93
C ARG A 115 9.64 7.79 11.22
N GLY A 116 8.65 8.39 11.89
CA GLY A 116 8.68 9.79 12.30
C GLY A 116 8.18 10.79 11.26
N ALA A 117 7.51 10.32 10.19
CA ALA A 117 6.83 11.22 9.28
C ALA A 117 5.66 11.94 9.99
N ARG A 118 5.45 13.19 9.63
CA ARG A 118 4.38 14.04 10.16
C ARG A 118 3.28 14.30 9.14
N VAL A 119 3.60 14.07 7.89
CA VAL A 119 2.65 14.22 6.78
C VAL A 119 2.87 13.07 5.81
N LEU A 120 1.78 12.47 5.35
CA LEU A 120 1.77 11.48 4.28
C LEU A 120 1.03 12.06 3.08
N HIS A 121 1.72 12.16 1.96
CA HIS A 121 1.18 12.67 0.70
C HIS A 121 0.81 11.54 -0.25
N LEU A 122 -0.10 11.84 -1.18
CA LEU A 122 -0.41 10.99 -2.32
C LEU A 122 -0.91 11.81 -3.51
N GLU A 123 -0.78 11.24 -4.70
CA GLU A 123 -1.42 11.73 -5.91
C GLU A 123 -2.45 10.71 -6.40
N VAL A 124 -3.62 11.17 -6.77
CA VAL A 124 -4.69 10.30 -7.27
C VAL A 124 -5.41 10.93 -8.45
N ARG A 125 -5.81 10.12 -9.42
CA ARG A 125 -6.63 10.57 -10.54
C ARG A 125 -7.98 11.07 -10.03
N ALA A 126 -8.37 12.28 -10.48
CA ALA A 126 -9.64 12.90 -10.09
C ALA A 126 -10.88 12.12 -10.57
N ASP A 127 -10.73 11.25 -11.58
CA ASP A 127 -11.79 10.41 -12.14
C ASP A 127 -11.90 9.01 -11.46
N ARG A 128 -11.33 8.84 -10.27
CA ARG A 128 -11.36 7.58 -9.50
C ARG A 128 -12.13 7.74 -8.17
N PRO A 129 -13.47 7.84 -8.21
CA PRO A 129 -14.28 8.14 -7.01
C PRO A 129 -14.10 7.13 -5.88
N ALA A 130 -13.90 5.84 -6.20
CA ALA A 130 -13.68 4.82 -5.18
C ALA A 130 -12.36 5.01 -4.42
N ALA A 131 -11.29 5.44 -5.10
CA ALA A 131 -10.02 5.74 -4.47
C ALA A 131 -10.10 7.03 -3.63
N LEU A 132 -10.74 8.08 -4.17
CA LEU A 132 -10.98 9.33 -3.45
C LEU A 132 -11.75 9.09 -2.16
N GLY A 133 -12.88 8.38 -2.23
CA GLY A 133 -13.68 8.05 -1.04
C GLY A 133 -12.92 7.22 0.00
N LEU A 134 -11.98 6.36 -0.44
CA LEU A 134 -11.09 5.64 0.48
C LEU A 134 -10.19 6.63 1.22
N TYR A 135 -9.48 7.51 0.49
CA TYR A 135 -8.53 8.45 1.08
C TYR A 135 -9.22 9.45 2.00
N GLU A 136 -10.32 10.07 1.57
CA GLU A 136 -11.14 10.96 2.39
C GLU A 136 -11.63 10.27 3.67
N SER A 137 -12.11 9.02 3.57
CA SER A 137 -12.57 8.24 4.73
C SER A 137 -11.47 7.87 5.72
N MET A 138 -10.19 8.03 5.33
CA MET A 138 -9.02 7.86 6.19
C MET A 138 -8.41 9.19 6.64
N GLY A 139 -9.08 10.31 6.34
CA GLY A 139 -8.68 11.64 6.82
C GLY A 139 -7.71 12.38 5.91
N PHE A 140 -7.51 11.91 4.67
CA PHE A 140 -6.76 12.71 3.69
C PHE A 140 -7.60 13.90 3.22
N GLU A 141 -6.96 15.04 3.09
CA GLU A 141 -7.52 16.29 2.58
C GLU A 141 -6.90 16.63 1.22
N VAL A 142 -7.66 17.32 0.36
CA VAL A 142 -7.17 17.76 -0.94
C VAL A 142 -6.38 19.05 -0.76
N ASP A 143 -5.09 19.02 -1.09
CA ASP A 143 -4.19 20.20 -1.06
C ASP A 143 -4.15 20.94 -2.38
N GLY A 144 -4.38 20.24 -3.50
CA GLY A 144 -4.27 20.84 -4.82
C GLY A 144 -4.69 19.94 -5.96
N ARG A 145 -4.63 20.50 -7.17
CA ARG A 145 -4.98 19.81 -8.41
C ARG A 145 -3.98 20.13 -9.50
N ARG A 146 -3.48 19.10 -10.17
CA ARG A 146 -2.65 19.23 -11.38
C ARG A 146 -3.52 18.89 -12.61
N ARG A 147 -3.77 19.88 -13.46
CA ARG A 147 -4.56 19.67 -14.68
C ARG A 147 -3.79 18.84 -15.69
N ASP A 148 -4.51 17.94 -16.40
CA ASP A 148 -3.98 17.11 -17.49
C ASP A 148 -2.74 16.26 -17.12
N TYR A 149 -2.50 16.01 -15.84
CA TYR A 149 -1.29 15.33 -15.35
C TYR A 149 -1.17 13.88 -15.89
N TYR A 150 -2.28 13.16 -15.99
CA TYR A 150 -2.35 11.82 -16.57
C TYR A 150 -2.80 11.82 -18.05
N GLY A 151 -2.65 12.94 -18.73
CA GLY A 151 -3.10 13.17 -20.10
C GLY A 151 -4.34 14.07 -20.16
N ARG A 152 -4.69 14.54 -21.37
CA ARG A 152 -5.75 15.52 -21.60
C ARG A 152 -7.06 15.15 -20.92
N GLY A 153 -7.58 16.02 -20.05
CA GLY A 153 -8.79 15.83 -19.27
C GLY A 153 -8.66 14.86 -18.07
N ARG A 154 -7.43 14.40 -17.78
CA ARG A 154 -7.17 13.47 -16.67
C ARG A 154 -6.31 14.16 -15.59
N ASP A 155 -6.97 14.85 -14.70
CA ASP A 155 -6.31 15.60 -13.65
C ASP A 155 -5.85 14.70 -12.50
N ALA A 156 -4.80 15.13 -11.80
CA ALA A 156 -4.41 14.60 -10.50
C ALA A 156 -4.92 15.49 -9.38
N LEU A 157 -5.38 14.88 -8.28
CA LEU A 157 -5.54 15.53 -6.99
C LEU A 157 -4.34 15.19 -6.13
N LEU A 158 -3.76 16.21 -5.50
CA LEU A 158 -2.75 16.05 -4.47
C LEU A 158 -3.49 16.04 -3.14
N MET A 159 -3.23 15.02 -2.33
CA MET A 159 -3.87 14.87 -1.02
C MET A 159 -2.82 14.63 0.04
N SER A 160 -3.09 15.07 1.28
CA SER A 160 -2.24 14.81 2.42
C SER A 160 -3.02 14.38 3.65
N LEU A 161 -2.35 13.62 4.50
CA LEU A 161 -2.81 13.21 5.82
C LEU A 161 -1.79 13.69 6.87
N ARG A 162 -2.24 14.49 7.83
CA ARG A 162 -1.43 14.85 8.99
C ARG A 162 -1.33 13.65 9.94
N LEU A 163 -0.10 13.26 10.25
CA LEU A 163 0.19 12.15 11.14
C LEU A 163 0.46 12.70 12.54
N PRO A 164 -0.17 12.15 13.60
CA PRO A 164 0.13 12.56 14.96
C PRO A 164 1.60 12.32 15.26
N SER A 165 2.23 13.28 15.90
CA SER A 165 3.59 13.10 16.43
C SER A 165 3.54 11.93 17.40
N GLY A 166 4.35 10.90 17.18
CA GLY A 166 4.51 9.84 18.17
C GLY A 166 4.88 10.53 19.47
N SER A 167 4.07 10.35 20.52
CA SER A 167 4.38 10.87 21.84
C SER A 167 5.67 10.21 22.33
N SER A 168 6.78 10.90 22.15
CA SER A 168 7.99 10.65 22.90
C SER A 168 7.80 11.28 24.29
N ASP A 169 6.77 10.82 24.99
CA ASP A 169 6.62 11.04 26.43
C ASP A 169 7.17 9.82 27.17
N ALA A 170 8.45 9.58 26.94
CA ALA A 170 9.22 8.81 27.90
C ALA A 170 9.52 9.78 29.07
N PRO A 171 9.02 9.51 30.30
CA PRO A 171 9.40 10.33 31.45
C PRO A 171 10.93 10.30 31.57
N ALA A 172 11.51 11.48 31.64
CA ALA A 172 12.93 11.63 31.92
C ALA A 172 13.28 10.82 33.18
N PRO A 173 14.40 10.06 33.20
CA PRO A 173 14.81 9.38 34.41
C PRO A 173 15.06 10.43 35.50
N ASP A 174 14.29 10.28 36.57
CA ASP A 174 14.40 11.07 37.77
C ASP A 174 15.88 11.03 38.28
N ARG A 175 16.59 12.15 38.14
CA ARG A 175 17.88 12.31 38.76
C ARG A 175 17.63 12.63 40.22
N ALA A 176 17.25 11.61 40.98
CA ALA A 176 17.30 11.69 42.43
C ALA A 176 18.75 11.47 42.90
N GLY A 177 19.29 12.47 43.45
CA GLY A 177 20.09 12.68 44.59
C GLY A 177 21.33 11.81 44.91
N ALA A 178 22.44 12.40 44.99
CA ALA A 178 23.33 12.34 46.15
C ALA A 178 24.34 13.47 46.04
#